data_8e9fb1da1dbe1b3ff7684b08ae2275be
#
_entry.id   8e9fb1da1dbe1b3ff7684b08ae2275be
#
_cell.length_a   1.000
_cell.length_b   1.000
_cell.length_c   1.000
_cell.angle_alpha   90.00
_cell.angle_beta   90.00
_cell.angle_gamma   90.00
#
_symmetry.space_group_name_H-M   'P 1'
#
loop_
_entity.id
_entity.type
_entity.pdbx_description
1 polymer ?
#
loop_
_entity_poly.entity_id
_entity_poly.type
_entity_poly.pdbx_seq_one_letter_code
_entity_poly.pdbx_strand_id
1 'polypeptide(L)'
;IVEFRNLESTAHVKNIKMITKIIAEGIKENYPISDLTDYDIEIIVQASALHDIGKICIPDNILLKAGRLSEKEFELIKSHTTKGCEILAQMKDIQDEKYSEASMQICRHHHEKYDGSGYPDGLKGDEIPLSAQIVSIADVYDSLLSKRVYKNAYDPQKAYTMIMNGECGAFSSTILDCLSKSREKLEALYVAV
;
A
#
# COMPACT_ATOMS: atom_id res chain seq x y z
N ILE A 1 -17.20 -2.78 4.70
CA ILE A 1 -17.97 -2.41 3.48
C ILE A 1 -17.06 -2.51 2.26
N VAL A 2 -15.82 -1.96 2.30
CA VAL A 2 -14.85 -2.05 1.20
C VAL A 2 -14.52 -3.51 0.90
N GLU A 3 -14.28 -4.33 1.91
CA GLU A 3 -14.03 -5.77 1.78
C GLU A 3 -15.15 -6.52 1.03
N PHE A 4 -16.42 -6.16 1.26
CA PHE A 4 -17.56 -6.81 0.61
C PHE A 4 -17.71 -6.44 -0.87
N ARG A 5 -17.28 -5.24 -1.28
CA ARG A 5 -17.42 -4.80 -2.67
C ARG A 5 -16.23 -5.15 -3.56
N ASN A 6 -15.01 -5.20 -2.99
CA ASN A 6 -13.78 -5.18 -3.79
C ASN A 6 -13.05 -6.48 -3.92
N LEU A 7 -13.55 -7.58 -3.37
CA LEU A 7 -12.80 -8.82 -3.30
C LEU A 7 -11.44 -8.68 -2.53
N GLU A 8 -11.25 -7.57 -1.82
CA GLU A 8 -10.16 -7.47 -0.85
C GLU A 8 -10.56 -8.33 0.34
N SER A 9 -9.92 -9.47 0.45
CA SER A 9 -10.20 -10.40 1.53
C SER A 9 -9.74 -9.79 2.86
N THR A 10 -10.42 -10.16 3.95
CA THR A 10 -9.93 -9.89 5.33
C THR A 10 -8.47 -10.28 5.48
N ALA A 11 -8.02 -11.28 4.74
CA ALA A 11 -6.62 -11.70 4.67
C ALA A 11 -5.71 -10.62 4.08
N HIS A 12 -6.11 -9.94 2.99
CA HIS A 12 -5.34 -8.84 2.41
C HIS A 12 -5.11 -7.70 3.42
N VAL A 13 -6.19 -7.20 4.02
CA VAL A 13 -6.08 -6.12 5.04
C VAL A 13 -5.18 -6.53 6.19
N LYS A 14 -5.29 -7.77 6.66
CA LYS A 14 -4.42 -8.32 7.70
C LYS A 14 -2.96 -8.35 7.25
N ASN A 15 -2.69 -8.86 6.05
CA ASN A 15 -1.35 -8.95 5.48
C ASN A 15 -0.73 -7.56 5.30
N ILE A 16 -1.48 -6.59 4.75
CA ILE A 16 -1.02 -5.21 4.60
C ILE A 16 -0.56 -4.64 5.94
N LYS A 17 -1.36 -4.79 7.01
CA LYS A 17 -0.96 -4.35 8.36
C LYS A 17 0.32 -5.02 8.85
N MET A 18 0.44 -6.34 8.66
CA MET A 18 1.62 -7.09 9.12
C MET A 18 2.88 -6.71 8.33
N ILE A 19 2.79 -6.60 7.02
CA ILE A 19 3.92 -6.19 6.17
C ILE A 19 4.33 -4.75 6.48
N THR A 20 3.35 -3.83 6.58
CA THR A 20 3.57 -2.44 6.97
C THR A 20 4.34 -2.35 8.28
N LYS A 21 3.93 -3.13 9.30
CA LYS A 21 4.62 -3.18 10.59
C LYS A 21 6.06 -3.63 10.46
N ILE A 22 6.30 -4.75 9.78
CA ILE A 22 7.65 -5.30 9.59
C ILE A 22 8.57 -4.30 8.89
N ILE A 23 8.10 -3.65 7.83
CA ILE A 23 8.89 -2.65 7.09
C ILE A 23 9.13 -1.40 7.94
N ALA A 24 8.12 -0.87 8.62
CA ALA A 24 8.27 0.31 9.49
C ALA A 24 9.22 0.07 10.66
N GLU A 25 9.14 -1.10 11.33
CA GLU A 25 10.10 -1.50 12.36
C GLU A 25 11.52 -1.62 11.79
N GLY A 26 11.68 -2.20 10.60
CA GLY A 26 12.96 -2.29 9.91
C GLY A 26 13.56 -0.92 9.59
N ILE A 27 12.72 0.06 9.21
CA ILE A 27 13.17 1.44 8.98
C ILE A 27 13.64 2.07 10.31
N LYS A 28 12.85 1.97 11.37
CA LYS A 28 13.21 2.48 12.69
C LYS A 28 14.53 1.91 13.20
N GLU A 29 14.73 0.60 13.04
CA GLU A 29 15.95 -0.09 13.50
C GLU A 29 17.20 0.30 12.70
N ASN A 30 17.08 0.43 11.38
CA ASN A 30 18.23 0.60 10.50
C ASN A 30 18.50 2.05 10.05
N TYR A 31 17.50 2.92 10.20
CA TYR A 31 17.54 4.32 9.73
C TYR A 31 17.06 5.29 10.83
N PRO A 32 17.84 5.51 11.89
CA PRO A 32 17.43 6.36 13.04
C PRO A 32 17.05 7.79 12.66
N ILE A 33 17.58 8.30 11.54
CA ILE A 33 17.26 9.65 11.02
C ILE A 33 15.80 9.79 10.58
N SER A 34 15.08 8.66 10.45
CA SER A 34 13.64 8.68 10.11
C SER A 34 12.75 9.21 11.23
N ASP A 35 13.26 9.30 12.47
CA ASP A 35 12.56 9.73 13.68
C ASP A 35 11.25 8.97 13.97
N LEU A 36 11.07 7.78 13.38
CA LEU A 36 9.88 6.95 13.60
C LEU A 36 9.81 6.44 15.05
N THR A 37 8.78 6.86 15.77
CA THR A 37 8.46 6.32 17.09
C THR A 37 7.59 5.06 16.99
N ASP A 38 7.49 4.28 18.08
CA ASP A 38 6.56 3.13 18.12
C ASP A 38 5.10 3.57 17.95
N TYR A 39 4.77 4.77 18.42
CA TYR A 39 3.45 5.36 18.22
C TYR A 39 3.18 5.69 16.75
N ASP A 40 4.15 6.26 16.03
CA ASP A 40 4.00 6.55 14.61
C ASP A 40 3.86 5.26 13.79
N ILE A 41 4.61 4.20 14.15
CA ILE A 41 4.48 2.88 13.53
C ILE A 41 3.07 2.32 13.73
N GLU A 42 2.53 2.37 14.96
CA GLU A 42 1.18 1.88 15.23
C GLU A 42 0.12 2.66 14.43
N ILE A 43 0.25 3.99 14.33
CA ILE A 43 -0.61 4.82 13.50
C ILE A 43 -0.55 4.39 12.04
N ILE A 44 0.65 4.26 11.45
CA ILE A 44 0.82 3.87 10.05
C ILE A 44 0.21 2.49 9.80
N VAL A 45 0.42 1.53 10.71
CA VAL A 45 -0.15 0.18 10.64
C VAL A 45 -1.67 0.21 10.65
N GLN A 46 -2.28 0.99 11.55
CA GLN A 46 -3.74 1.07 11.58
C GLN A 46 -4.30 1.80 10.35
N ALA A 47 -3.67 2.89 9.94
CA ALA A 47 -4.07 3.68 8.78
C ALA A 47 -3.91 2.91 7.45
N SER A 48 -2.97 1.98 7.36
CA SER A 48 -2.74 1.17 6.15
C SER A 48 -3.98 0.42 5.68
N ALA A 49 -4.89 0.06 6.59
CA ALA A 49 -6.16 -0.59 6.26
C ALA A 49 -7.11 0.29 5.44
N LEU A 50 -6.86 1.59 5.37
CA LEU A 50 -7.72 2.57 4.68
C LEU A 50 -7.17 2.99 3.31
N HIS A 51 -6.03 2.45 2.87
CA HIS A 51 -5.37 2.87 1.63
C HIS A 51 -6.33 2.86 0.43
N ASP A 52 -7.19 1.89 0.36
CA ASP A 52 -8.12 1.62 -0.74
C ASP A 52 -9.59 2.00 -0.45
N ILE A 53 -9.88 2.74 0.63
CA ILE A 53 -11.27 3.07 1.01
C ILE A 53 -12.06 3.76 -0.11
N GLY A 54 -11.38 4.53 -0.94
CA GLY A 54 -12.00 5.23 -2.07
C GLY A 54 -12.53 4.33 -3.19
N LYS A 55 -12.16 3.05 -3.22
CA LYS A 55 -12.72 2.08 -4.16
C LYS A 55 -14.24 1.92 -4.00
N ILE A 56 -14.80 2.28 -2.86
CA ILE A 56 -16.26 2.32 -2.65
C ILE A 56 -16.98 3.27 -3.63
N CYS A 57 -16.28 4.27 -4.14
CA CYS A 57 -16.80 5.24 -5.10
C CYS A 57 -16.62 4.79 -6.56
N ILE A 58 -15.98 3.66 -6.83
CA ILE A 58 -15.77 3.15 -8.19
C ILE A 58 -16.95 2.27 -8.58
N PRO A 59 -17.53 2.45 -9.79
CA PRO A 59 -18.63 1.62 -10.27
C PRO A 59 -18.22 0.14 -10.40
N ASP A 60 -19.12 -0.77 -10.00
CA ASP A 60 -18.84 -2.21 -9.97
C ASP A 60 -18.51 -2.80 -11.35
N ASN A 61 -19.13 -2.31 -12.41
CA ASN A 61 -18.84 -2.73 -13.78
C ASN A 61 -17.41 -2.40 -14.25
N ILE A 62 -16.72 -1.49 -13.57
CA ILE A 62 -15.32 -1.15 -13.83
C ILE A 62 -14.44 -1.89 -12.84
N LEU A 63 -14.79 -1.82 -11.55
CA LEU A 63 -14.00 -2.43 -10.47
C LEU A 63 -13.88 -3.95 -10.61
N LEU A 64 -14.99 -4.61 -11.04
CA LEU A 64 -15.09 -6.06 -11.19
C LEU A 64 -14.93 -6.54 -12.64
N LYS A 65 -14.47 -5.66 -13.54
CA LYS A 65 -14.35 -5.99 -14.95
C LYS A 65 -13.38 -7.16 -15.18
N ALA A 66 -13.90 -8.21 -15.81
CA ALA A 66 -13.08 -9.32 -16.28
C ALA A 66 -12.34 -8.93 -17.56
N GLY A 67 -11.08 -8.52 -17.47
CA GLY A 67 -10.26 -8.19 -18.63
C GLY A 67 -9.53 -6.86 -18.49
N ARG A 68 -8.91 -6.41 -19.60
CA ARG A 68 -8.15 -5.16 -19.59
C ARG A 68 -9.07 -3.95 -19.49
N LEU A 69 -8.69 -3.00 -18.66
CA LEU A 69 -9.31 -1.69 -18.56
C LEU A 69 -8.91 -0.84 -19.77
N SER A 70 -9.82 -0.04 -20.29
CA SER A 70 -9.48 1.07 -21.19
C SER A 70 -8.77 2.17 -20.39
N GLU A 71 -8.12 3.11 -21.10
CA GLU A 71 -7.47 4.25 -20.45
C GLU A 71 -8.46 5.07 -19.58
N LYS A 72 -9.68 5.30 -20.09
CA LYS A 72 -10.72 6.03 -19.34
C LYS A 72 -11.16 5.27 -18.08
N GLU A 73 -11.30 3.95 -18.15
CA GLU A 73 -11.65 3.12 -17.00
C GLU A 73 -10.50 3.09 -15.99
N PHE A 74 -9.25 3.05 -16.47
CA PHE A 74 -8.07 3.09 -15.59
C PHE A 74 -7.95 4.44 -14.88
N GLU A 75 -8.19 5.58 -15.58
CA GLU A 75 -8.26 6.89 -14.93
C GLU A 75 -9.35 6.94 -13.84
N LEU A 76 -10.48 6.27 -14.08
CA LEU A 76 -11.53 6.19 -13.08
C LEU A 76 -11.11 5.37 -11.87
N ILE A 77 -10.39 4.26 -12.07
CA ILE A 77 -9.81 3.47 -10.97
C ILE A 77 -8.81 4.33 -10.16
N LYS A 78 -7.91 5.05 -10.83
CA LYS A 78 -6.95 5.93 -10.14
C LYS A 78 -7.61 6.95 -9.20
N SER A 79 -8.83 7.39 -9.53
CA SER A 79 -9.55 8.35 -8.69
C SER A 79 -9.91 7.82 -7.29
N HIS A 80 -9.74 6.50 -7.00
CA HIS A 80 -9.98 6.00 -5.65
C HIS A 80 -9.07 6.67 -4.61
N THR A 81 -7.86 7.07 -4.99
CA THR A 81 -6.92 7.75 -4.11
C THR A 81 -7.45 9.10 -3.64
N THR A 82 -7.95 9.92 -4.55
CA THR A 82 -8.51 11.24 -4.25
C THR A 82 -9.88 11.15 -3.58
N LYS A 83 -10.75 10.26 -4.07
CA LYS A 83 -12.08 10.02 -3.47
C LYS A 83 -11.99 9.44 -2.07
N GLY A 84 -10.98 8.61 -1.80
CA GLY A 84 -10.72 8.12 -0.46
C GLY A 84 -10.36 9.26 0.50
N CYS A 85 -9.54 10.21 0.07
CA CYS A 85 -9.25 11.40 0.84
C CYS A 85 -10.50 12.26 1.12
N GLU A 86 -11.41 12.39 0.15
CA GLU A 86 -12.68 13.08 0.35
C GLU A 86 -13.54 12.41 1.43
N ILE A 87 -13.55 11.07 1.49
CA ILE A 87 -14.24 10.31 2.55
C ILE A 87 -13.55 10.54 3.91
N LEU A 88 -12.24 10.40 3.97
CA LEU A 88 -11.47 10.54 5.21
C LEU A 88 -11.53 11.96 5.77
N ALA A 89 -11.58 12.97 4.92
CA ALA A 89 -11.72 14.37 5.34
C ALA A 89 -13.01 14.63 6.12
N GLN A 90 -14.10 13.90 5.84
CA GLN A 90 -15.36 14.01 6.57
C GLN A 90 -15.30 13.41 7.98
N MET A 91 -14.27 12.61 8.26
CA MET A 91 -14.07 11.94 9.55
C MET A 91 -13.00 12.63 10.42
N LYS A 92 -12.36 13.68 9.91
CA LYS A 92 -11.21 14.33 10.54
C LYS A 92 -11.48 14.81 11.99
N ASP A 93 -12.66 15.34 12.24
CA ASP A 93 -12.99 15.93 13.53
C ASP A 93 -13.27 14.90 14.66
N ILE A 94 -13.38 13.62 14.30
CA ILE A 94 -13.69 12.53 15.24
C ILE A 94 -12.51 11.56 15.42
N GLN A 95 -11.36 11.85 14.83
CA GLN A 95 -10.17 11.01 14.88
C GLN A 95 -8.98 11.76 15.47
N ASP A 96 -8.00 11.01 15.94
CA ASP A 96 -6.68 11.56 16.28
C ASP A 96 -6.05 12.24 15.06
N GLU A 97 -5.44 13.41 15.27
CA GLU A 97 -4.90 14.25 14.19
C GLU A 97 -3.81 13.51 13.39
N LYS A 98 -2.86 12.85 14.07
CA LYS A 98 -1.79 12.08 13.41
C LYS A 98 -2.34 10.89 12.62
N TYR A 99 -3.37 10.21 13.19
CA TYR A 99 -4.02 9.11 12.49
C TYR A 99 -4.76 9.58 11.24
N SER A 100 -5.46 10.72 11.34
CA SER A 100 -6.15 11.33 10.20
C SER A 100 -5.17 11.72 9.11
N GLU A 101 -4.06 12.38 9.48
CA GLU A 101 -3.02 12.79 8.55
C GLU A 101 -2.38 11.58 7.85
N ALA A 102 -1.94 10.57 8.60
CA ALA A 102 -1.35 9.35 8.06
C ALA A 102 -2.32 8.62 7.11
N SER A 103 -3.61 8.52 7.50
CA SER A 103 -4.64 7.89 6.67
C SER A 103 -4.83 8.61 5.33
N MET A 104 -4.83 9.94 5.34
CA MET A 104 -4.95 10.75 4.14
C MET A 104 -3.71 10.64 3.24
N GLN A 105 -2.51 10.72 3.84
CA GLN A 105 -1.24 10.55 3.13
C GLN A 105 -1.16 9.18 2.44
N ILE A 106 -1.46 8.12 3.18
CA ILE A 106 -1.45 6.73 2.66
C ILE A 106 -2.48 6.58 1.55
N CYS A 107 -3.73 6.95 1.81
CA CYS A 107 -4.81 6.80 0.84
C CYS A 107 -4.51 7.52 -0.47
N ARG A 108 -3.95 8.74 -0.39
CA ARG A 108 -3.66 9.55 -1.59
C ARG A 108 -2.45 9.05 -2.35
N HIS A 109 -1.37 8.67 -1.64
CA HIS A 109 -0.05 8.55 -2.25
C HIS A 109 0.52 7.12 -2.31
N HIS A 110 -0.20 6.07 -1.88
CA HIS A 110 0.33 4.70 -1.92
C HIS A 110 0.58 4.16 -3.34
N HIS A 111 0.08 4.83 -4.38
CA HIS A 111 0.37 4.54 -5.78
C HIS A 111 1.38 5.49 -6.42
N GLU A 112 1.96 6.42 -5.66
CA GLU A 112 3.11 7.18 -6.13
C GLU A 112 4.32 6.25 -6.31
N LYS A 113 5.22 6.63 -7.23
CA LYS A 113 6.45 5.90 -7.52
C LYS A 113 7.64 6.81 -7.31
N TYR A 114 8.69 6.29 -6.71
CA TYR A 114 9.86 7.07 -6.30
C TYR A 114 10.51 7.85 -7.46
N ASP A 115 10.32 7.39 -8.71
CA ASP A 115 10.76 8.06 -9.94
C ASP A 115 9.81 9.15 -10.46
N GLY A 116 8.65 9.34 -9.82
CA GLY A 116 7.62 10.30 -10.22
C GLY A 116 6.66 9.79 -11.30
N SER A 117 6.72 8.51 -11.67
CA SER A 117 5.80 7.90 -12.65
C SER A 117 4.46 7.46 -12.05
N GLY A 118 4.25 7.69 -10.75
CA GLY A 118 3.05 7.31 -10.01
C GLY A 118 1.86 8.26 -10.20
N TYR A 119 0.87 8.11 -9.36
CA TYR A 119 -0.35 8.94 -9.32
C TYR A 119 -0.86 9.06 -7.88
N PRO A 120 -1.70 10.07 -7.55
CA PRO A 120 -2.38 11.04 -8.43
C PRO A 120 -1.57 12.30 -8.72
N ASP A 121 -0.55 12.63 -7.91
CA ASP A 121 0.12 13.94 -7.93
C ASP A 121 1.47 13.87 -8.67
N GLY A 122 2.01 12.69 -8.96
CA GLY A 122 3.30 12.50 -9.61
C GLY A 122 4.48 12.91 -8.72
N LEU A 123 4.36 12.72 -7.40
CA LEU A 123 5.39 13.03 -6.43
C LEU A 123 6.65 12.21 -6.69
N LYS A 124 7.82 12.80 -6.43
CA LYS A 124 9.10 12.16 -6.71
C LYS A 124 10.02 12.14 -5.49
N GLY A 125 10.68 11.02 -5.30
CA GLY A 125 11.66 10.89 -4.22
C GLY A 125 10.99 11.05 -2.86
N ASP A 126 11.61 11.85 -2.00
CA ASP A 126 11.18 12.08 -0.62
C ASP A 126 10.01 13.08 -0.50
N GLU A 127 9.48 13.59 -1.62
CA GLU A 127 8.18 14.28 -1.63
C GLU A 127 7.03 13.31 -1.28
N ILE A 128 7.24 11.99 -1.53
CA ILE A 128 6.28 10.95 -1.16
C ILE A 128 6.37 10.72 0.35
N PRO A 129 5.28 10.91 1.12
CA PRO A 129 5.29 10.64 2.55
C PRO A 129 5.80 9.24 2.87
N LEU A 130 6.64 9.10 3.89
CA LEU A 130 7.23 7.81 4.27
C LEU A 130 6.15 6.76 4.57
N SER A 131 5.06 7.15 5.22
CA SER A 131 3.89 6.31 5.47
C SER A 131 3.31 5.71 4.18
N ALA A 132 3.22 6.51 3.12
CA ALA A 132 2.73 6.06 1.82
C ALA A 132 3.75 5.14 1.11
N GLN A 133 5.07 5.44 1.20
CA GLN A 133 6.11 4.56 0.66
C GLN A 133 6.09 3.17 1.29
N ILE A 134 5.90 3.10 2.64
CA ILE A 134 5.81 1.84 3.39
C ILE A 134 4.58 1.04 2.95
N VAL A 135 3.42 1.68 2.83
CA VAL A 135 2.19 0.97 2.43
C VAL A 135 2.22 0.59 0.95
N SER A 136 2.84 1.40 0.09
CA SER A 136 3.03 1.08 -1.33
C SER A 136 3.77 -0.24 -1.53
N ILE A 137 4.88 -0.45 -0.82
CA ILE A 137 5.62 -1.72 -0.92
C ILE A 137 4.85 -2.89 -0.30
N ALA A 138 4.10 -2.65 0.78
CA ALA A 138 3.27 -3.66 1.41
C ALA A 138 2.16 -4.15 0.47
N ASP A 139 1.46 -3.24 -0.21
CA ASP A 139 0.42 -3.58 -1.19
C ASP A 139 0.99 -4.35 -2.38
N VAL A 140 2.10 -3.88 -2.95
CA VAL A 140 2.76 -4.58 -4.06
C VAL A 140 3.19 -5.98 -3.63
N TYR A 141 3.82 -6.14 -2.47
CA TYR A 141 4.31 -7.43 -1.99
C TYR A 141 3.15 -8.41 -1.77
N ASP A 142 2.09 -8.02 -1.05
CA ASP A 142 0.90 -8.86 -0.86
C ASP A 142 0.20 -9.17 -2.19
N SER A 143 0.09 -8.19 -3.08
CA SER A 143 -0.55 -8.39 -4.38
C SER A 143 0.17 -9.40 -5.28
N LEU A 144 1.48 -9.59 -5.10
CA LEU A 144 2.25 -10.60 -5.81
C LEU A 144 2.07 -12.00 -5.20
N LEU A 145 1.95 -12.10 -3.88
CA LEU A 145 1.90 -13.36 -3.14
C LEU A 145 0.48 -13.86 -2.88
N SER A 146 -0.53 -13.02 -3.06
CA SER A 146 -1.93 -13.40 -2.90
C SER A 146 -2.52 -13.91 -4.19
N LYS A 147 -3.29 -15.03 -4.12
CA LYS A 147 -4.06 -15.53 -5.24
C LYS A 147 -5.21 -14.57 -5.53
N ARG A 148 -5.30 -14.09 -6.76
CA ARG A 148 -6.44 -13.27 -7.24
C ARG A 148 -7.22 -14.04 -8.30
N VAL A 149 -8.47 -13.61 -8.55
CA VAL A 149 -9.38 -14.27 -9.51
C VAL A 149 -8.73 -14.51 -10.88
N TYR A 150 -7.82 -13.61 -11.27
CA TYR A 150 -7.18 -13.62 -12.61
C TYR A 150 -5.69 -13.98 -12.59
N LYS A 151 -5.11 -14.30 -11.41
CA LYS A 151 -3.67 -14.51 -11.28
C LYS A 151 -3.36 -15.49 -10.15
N ASN A 152 -2.55 -16.51 -10.44
CA ASN A 152 -1.94 -17.32 -9.39
C ASN A 152 -0.92 -16.50 -8.59
N ALA A 153 -0.78 -16.82 -7.31
CA ALA A 153 0.30 -16.28 -6.48
C ALA A 153 1.67 -16.58 -7.11
N TYR A 154 2.56 -15.60 -7.07
CA TYR A 154 3.96 -15.86 -7.39
C TYR A 154 4.63 -16.58 -6.21
N ASP A 155 5.70 -17.29 -6.52
CA ASP A 155 6.65 -17.76 -5.52
C ASP A 155 7.32 -16.56 -4.82
N PRO A 156 7.56 -16.63 -3.48
CA PRO A 156 8.14 -15.52 -2.73
C PRO A 156 9.48 -15.01 -3.27
N GLN A 157 10.35 -15.94 -3.71
CA GLN A 157 11.62 -15.57 -4.32
C GLN A 157 11.42 -14.78 -5.63
N LYS A 158 10.45 -15.20 -6.45
CA LYS A 158 10.13 -14.49 -7.68
C LYS A 158 9.54 -13.12 -7.41
N ALA A 159 8.60 -13.00 -6.47
CA ALA A 159 8.02 -11.71 -6.08
C ALA A 159 9.09 -10.73 -5.60
N TYR A 160 9.99 -11.19 -4.72
CA TYR A 160 11.14 -10.42 -4.27
C TYR A 160 12.01 -9.93 -5.44
N THR A 161 12.37 -10.83 -6.35
CA THR A 161 13.21 -10.50 -7.50
C THR A 161 12.55 -9.45 -8.40
N MET A 162 11.25 -9.57 -8.66
CA MET A 162 10.48 -8.61 -9.47
C MET A 162 10.50 -7.20 -8.84
N ILE A 163 10.34 -7.11 -7.51
CA ILE A 163 10.38 -5.83 -6.80
C ILE A 163 11.79 -5.23 -6.90
N MET A 164 12.82 -6.00 -6.59
CA MET A 164 14.22 -5.54 -6.61
C MET A 164 14.69 -5.10 -8.00
N ASN A 165 14.14 -5.70 -9.06
CA ASN A 165 14.41 -5.32 -10.45
C ASN A 165 13.59 -4.12 -10.93
N GLY A 166 12.69 -3.57 -10.11
CA GLY A 166 11.84 -2.44 -10.49
C GLY A 166 10.68 -2.81 -11.43
N GLU A 167 10.37 -4.09 -11.62
CA GLU A 167 9.27 -4.55 -12.48
C GLU A 167 7.88 -4.14 -11.94
N CYS A 168 7.81 -3.79 -10.65
CA CYS A 168 6.58 -3.40 -9.95
C CYS A 168 6.51 -1.89 -9.65
N GLY A 169 7.41 -1.10 -10.25
CA GLY A 169 7.59 0.32 -10.02
C GLY A 169 8.83 0.64 -9.19
N ALA A 170 9.18 1.92 -9.14
CA ALA A 170 10.34 2.40 -8.42
C ALA A 170 10.03 2.63 -6.93
N PHE A 171 10.90 2.13 -6.06
CA PHE A 171 10.88 2.34 -4.61
C PHE A 171 12.18 3.00 -4.15
N SER A 172 12.19 3.66 -2.98
CA SER A 172 13.41 4.20 -2.41
C SER A 172 14.39 3.09 -2.01
N SER A 173 15.68 3.39 -2.02
CA SER A 173 16.72 2.46 -1.57
C SER A 173 16.52 2.02 -0.13
N THR A 174 16.02 2.91 0.74
CA THR A 174 15.67 2.62 2.12
C THR A 174 14.59 1.55 2.23
N ILE A 175 13.51 1.67 1.47
CA ILE A 175 12.43 0.69 1.43
C ILE A 175 12.92 -0.67 0.91
N LEU A 176 13.71 -0.68 -0.17
CA LEU A 176 14.26 -1.91 -0.75
C LEU A 176 15.24 -2.62 0.20
N ASP A 177 16.08 -1.85 0.90
CA ASP A 177 16.99 -2.42 1.90
C ASP A 177 16.22 -3.04 3.09
N CYS A 178 15.19 -2.35 3.59
CA CYS A 178 14.32 -2.90 4.64
C CYS A 178 13.57 -4.14 4.19
N LEU A 179 13.05 -4.16 2.95
CA LEU A 179 12.44 -5.35 2.36
C LEU A 179 13.43 -6.54 2.35
N SER A 180 14.67 -6.27 1.92
CA SER A 180 15.73 -7.29 1.86
C SER A 180 16.09 -7.84 3.24
N LYS A 181 16.31 -6.97 4.23
CA LYS A 181 16.65 -7.35 5.61
C LYS A 181 15.51 -8.07 6.34
N SER A 182 14.28 -7.75 5.97
CA SER A 182 13.07 -8.33 6.60
C SER A 182 12.53 -9.55 5.85
N ARG A 183 13.22 -10.02 4.81
CA ARG A 183 12.73 -11.03 3.89
C ARG A 183 12.22 -12.30 4.57
N GLU A 184 12.98 -12.88 5.48
CA GLU A 184 12.59 -14.11 6.20
C GLU A 184 11.30 -13.92 7.01
N LYS A 185 11.17 -12.77 7.70
CA LYS A 185 9.96 -12.41 8.44
C LYS A 185 8.73 -12.28 7.52
N LEU A 186 8.93 -11.68 6.34
CA LEU A 186 7.87 -11.46 5.35
C LEU A 186 7.42 -12.77 4.71
N GLU A 187 8.36 -13.64 4.31
CA GLU A 187 8.05 -14.95 3.73
C GLU A 187 7.29 -15.84 4.72
N ALA A 188 7.64 -15.80 6.01
CA ALA A 188 6.96 -16.56 7.06
C ALA A 188 5.45 -16.23 7.17
N LEU A 189 5.01 -15.04 6.77
CA LEU A 189 3.58 -14.68 6.75
C LEU A 189 2.74 -15.54 5.78
N TYR A 190 3.37 -16.10 4.76
CA TYR A 190 2.70 -16.84 3.68
C TYR A 190 2.93 -18.36 3.74
N VAL A 191 3.80 -18.85 4.64
CA VAL A 191 4.05 -20.27 4.84
C VAL A 191 3.07 -20.89 5.85
N ALA A 192 2.42 -20.08 6.68
CA ALA A 192 1.57 -20.51 7.79
C ALA A 192 0.07 -20.67 7.42
N VAL A 193 -0.25 -20.79 6.10
CA VAL A 193 -1.64 -20.93 5.62
C VAL A 193 -1.84 -22.31 4.99
#